data_3c69e86e57e67a01deb2a83d4a4aacae
#
_entry.id   3c69e86e57e67a01deb2a83d4a4aacae
#
_cell.length_a   1.000
_cell.length_b   1.000
_cell.length_c   1.000
_cell.angle_alpha   90.00
_cell.angle_beta   90.00
_cell.angle_gamma   90.00
#
_symmetry.space_group_name_H-M   'P 1'
#
loop_
_entity.id
_entity.type
_entity.pdbx_description
1 polymer ?
#
loop_
_entity_poly.entity_id
_entity_poly.type
_entity_poly.pdbx_seq_one_letter_code
_entity_poly.pdbx_strand_id
1 'polypeptide(L)'
;MAAVNLRHIEIFHAVMTAGSLTEAAHLLHTSQPTVSRELARFEKVIGLKLFERVRGRLHPTVQGLRLFEEVQRSWYGLDRIVSAAESLREFRQGELSIACLPVFSQSFLPQLLQPFLARYPDVSLNIVPQESPLLEEWLSAQRHDLGLTETLHTPAGTERTELLSLDEVCVLPPGHPLAVKKVLTPDDFQGENYISLSRTDSYRQLLDQLFTEHQVKRRMIVETHNAASVCAMAVSYTH
;
A
#
# COMPACT_ATOMS: atom_id res chain seq x y z
N MET A 1 24.47 -27.04 3.59
CA MET A 1 23.07 -26.65 3.32
C MET A 1 22.99 -26.34 1.84
N ALA A 2 22.02 -26.91 1.10
CA ALA A 2 21.78 -26.51 -0.29
C ALA A 2 21.30 -25.05 -0.28
N ALA A 3 22.01 -24.18 -0.99
CA ALA A 3 21.70 -22.75 -0.98
C ALA A 3 20.40 -22.49 -1.78
N VAL A 4 19.52 -21.66 -1.23
CA VAL A 4 18.43 -21.05 -1.97
C VAL A 4 19.05 -20.19 -3.05
N ASN A 5 18.58 -20.33 -4.30
CA ASN A 5 19.02 -19.49 -5.43
C ASN A 5 17.85 -18.63 -5.96
N LEU A 6 18.18 -17.61 -6.70
CA LEU A 6 17.18 -16.69 -7.27
C LEU A 6 16.16 -17.42 -8.15
N ARG A 7 16.57 -18.48 -8.87
CA ARG A 7 15.64 -19.26 -9.70
C ARG A 7 14.55 -19.96 -8.90
N HIS A 8 14.82 -20.40 -7.68
CA HIS A 8 13.81 -20.96 -6.78
C HIS A 8 12.77 -19.92 -6.40
N ILE A 9 13.22 -18.70 -6.08
CA ILE A 9 12.34 -17.59 -5.71
C ILE A 9 11.50 -17.16 -6.91
N GLU A 10 12.10 -17.04 -8.08
CA GLU A 10 11.45 -16.69 -9.34
C GLU A 10 10.32 -17.67 -9.69
N ILE A 11 10.59 -18.98 -9.60
CA ILE A 11 9.60 -20.02 -9.85
C ILE A 11 8.45 -19.95 -8.83
N PHE A 12 8.78 -19.79 -7.55
CA PHE A 12 7.77 -19.67 -6.51
C PHE A 12 6.89 -18.43 -6.75
N HIS A 13 7.50 -17.29 -7.03
CA HIS A 13 6.78 -16.05 -7.36
C HIS A 13 5.86 -16.23 -8.56
N ALA A 14 6.36 -16.82 -9.64
CA ALA A 14 5.56 -17.05 -10.85
C ALA A 14 4.37 -18.00 -10.59
N VAL A 15 4.55 -19.05 -9.79
CA VAL A 15 3.45 -19.99 -9.46
C VAL A 15 2.40 -19.32 -8.56
N MET A 16 2.81 -18.51 -7.60
CA MET A 16 1.89 -17.74 -6.74
C MET A 16 1.09 -16.72 -7.55
N THR A 17 1.73 -16.02 -8.46
CA THR A 17 1.08 -15.00 -9.30
C THR A 17 0.15 -15.61 -10.35
N ALA A 18 0.58 -16.67 -11.02
CA ALA A 18 -0.19 -17.30 -12.10
C ALA A 18 -1.29 -18.25 -11.60
N GLY A 19 -1.22 -18.71 -10.35
CA GLY A 19 -2.17 -19.66 -9.76
C GLY A 19 -2.10 -21.09 -10.31
N SER A 20 -1.22 -21.37 -11.30
CA SER A 20 -1.02 -22.72 -11.83
C SER A 20 0.40 -22.94 -12.33
N LEU A 21 0.84 -24.23 -12.29
CA LEU A 21 2.18 -24.59 -12.80
C LEU A 21 2.32 -24.40 -14.31
N THR A 22 1.22 -24.53 -15.06
CA THR A 22 1.21 -24.37 -16.51
C THR A 22 1.38 -22.93 -16.91
N GLU A 23 0.58 -22.04 -16.33
CA GLU A 23 0.70 -20.59 -16.58
C GLU A 23 2.05 -20.03 -16.09
N ALA A 24 2.54 -20.49 -14.93
CA ALA A 24 3.88 -20.13 -14.47
C ALA A 24 4.98 -20.58 -15.45
N ALA A 25 4.82 -21.75 -16.09
CA ALA A 25 5.76 -22.21 -17.09
C ALA A 25 5.73 -21.33 -18.35
N HIS A 26 4.56 -20.84 -18.76
CA HIS A 26 4.43 -19.86 -19.84
C HIS A 26 5.11 -18.54 -19.50
N LEU A 27 4.84 -17.98 -18.30
CA LEU A 27 5.48 -16.75 -17.83
C LEU A 27 7.01 -16.84 -17.79
N LEU A 28 7.54 -18.02 -17.42
CA LEU A 28 8.98 -18.24 -17.28
C LEU A 28 9.63 -18.79 -18.57
N HIS A 29 8.90 -18.88 -19.68
CA HIS A 29 9.37 -19.43 -20.95
C HIS A 29 10.05 -20.80 -20.78
N THR A 30 9.43 -21.70 -19.98
CA THR A 30 9.97 -23.03 -19.67
C THR A 30 8.87 -24.10 -19.70
N SER A 31 9.20 -25.34 -19.36
CA SER A 31 8.21 -26.43 -19.31
C SER A 31 7.58 -26.59 -17.93
N GLN A 32 6.32 -26.98 -17.87
CA GLN A 32 5.61 -27.28 -16.62
C GLN A 32 6.33 -28.35 -15.76
N PRO A 33 6.90 -29.45 -16.32
CA PRO A 33 7.69 -30.38 -15.52
C PRO A 33 8.91 -29.75 -14.86
N THR A 34 9.55 -28.77 -15.52
CA THR A 34 10.68 -28.03 -14.94
C THR A 34 10.22 -27.17 -13.75
N VAL A 35 9.14 -26.41 -13.92
CA VAL A 35 8.57 -25.60 -12.83
C VAL A 35 8.20 -26.48 -11.63
N SER A 36 7.53 -27.61 -11.89
CA SER A 36 7.11 -28.55 -10.83
C SER A 36 8.32 -29.13 -10.06
N ARG A 37 9.36 -29.53 -10.77
CA ARG A 37 10.58 -30.10 -10.18
C ARG A 37 11.34 -29.06 -9.34
N GLU A 38 11.54 -27.87 -9.88
CA GLU A 38 12.28 -26.82 -9.18
C GLU A 38 11.49 -26.29 -7.97
N LEU A 39 10.16 -26.19 -8.05
CA LEU A 39 9.30 -25.85 -6.92
C LEU A 39 9.44 -26.91 -5.79
N ALA A 40 9.35 -28.19 -6.13
CA ALA A 40 9.55 -29.28 -5.16
C ALA A 40 10.96 -29.26 -4.54
N ARG A 41 11.97 -28.90 -5.34
CA ARG A 41 13.34 -28.71 -4.86
C ARG A 41 13.44 -27.54 -3.89
N PHE A 42 12.78 -26.43 -4.19
CA PHE A 42 12.71 -25.26 -3.31
C PHE A 42 12.08 -25.63 -1.97
N GLU A 43 10.88 -26.23 -1.97
CA GLU A 43 10.22 -26.73 -0.76
C GLU A 43 11.14 -27.63 0.09
N LYS A 44 11.89 -28.53 -0.55
CA LYS A 44 12.85 -29.40 0.12
C LYS A 44 14.02 -28.63 0.74
N VAL A 45 14.55 -27.62 0.04
CA VAL A 45 15.67 -26.79 0.50
C VAL A 45 15.31 -25.98 1.73
N ILE A 46 14.11 -25.37 1.73
CA ILE A 46 13.64 -24.55 2.85
C ILE A 46 12.94 -25.36 3.96
N GLY A 47 12.64 -26.64 3.70
CA GLY A 47 11.96 -27.52 4.66
C GLY A 47 10.50 -27.20 4.91
N LEU A 48 9.84 -26.48 3.99
CA LEU A 48 8.44 -26.08 4.11
C LEU A 48 7.62 -26.55 2.91
N LYS A 49 6.37 -26.92 3.17
CA LYS A 49 5.36 -27.13 2.12
C LYS A 49 4.71 -25.79 1.81
N LEU A 50 4.88 -25.33 0.58
CA LEU A 50 4.35 -24.05 0.11
C LEU A 50 3.01 -24.22 -0.61
N PHE A 51 2.78 -25.41 -1.19
CA PHE A 51 1.55 -25.74 -1.91
C PHE A 51 1.01 -27.11 -1.52
N GLU A 52 -0.29 -27.23 -1.62
CA GLU A 52 -1.04 -28.49 -1.49
C GLU A 52 -1.98 -28.70 -2.69
N ARG A 53 -2.37 -29.94 -2.92
CA ARG A 53 -3.34 -30.29 -3.96
C ARG A 53 -4.70 -30.58 -3.33
N VAL A 54 -5.67 -29.70 -3.61
CA VAL A 54 -7.06 -29.87 -3.20
C VAL A 54 -7.90 -30.11 -4.45
N ARG A 55 -8.52 -31.27 -4.53
CA ARG A 55 -9.34 -31.69 -5.71
C ARG A 55 -8.61 -31.53 -7.05
N GLY A 56 -7.32 -31.85 -7.07
CA GLY A 56 -6.47 -31.77 -8.28
C GLY A 56 -5.92 -30.38 -8.60
N ARG A 57 -6.36 -29.33 -7.92
CA ARG A 57 -5.86 -27.96 -8.06
C ARG A 57 -4.77 -27.65 -7.06
N LEU A 58 -3.82 -26.83 -7.47
CA LEU A 58 -2.74 -26.32 -6.63
C LEU A 58 -3.25 -25.15 -5.80
N HIS A 59 -3.09 -25.24 -4.47
CA HIS A 59 -3.43 -24.16 -3.54
C HIS A 59 -2.22 -23.82 -2.67
N PRO A 60 -1.95 -22.54 -2.40
CA PRO A 60 -0.90 -22.17 -1.47
C PRO A 60 -1.29 -22.54 -0.03
N THR A 61 -0.31 -23.00 0.74
CA THR A 61 -0.45 -23.18 2.18
C THR A 61 -0.35 -21.85 2.91
N VAL A 62 -0.67 -21.82 4.21
CA VAL A 62 -0.46 -20.61 5.05
C VAL A 62 1.00 -20.17 5.04
N GLN A 63 1.95 -21.15 5.08
CA GLN A 63 3.38 -20.87 4.97
C GLN A 63 3.73 -20.30 3.59
N GLY A 64 3.12 -20.82 2.52
CA GLY A 64 3.28 -20.30 1.16
C GLY A 64 2.83 -18.84 1.04
N LEU A 65 1.66 -18.50 1.58
CA LEU A 65 1.14 -17.13 1.58
C LEU A 65 2.09 -16.17 2.33
N ARG A 66 2.51 -16.52 3.55
CA ARG A 66 3.43 -15.69 4.33
C ARG A 66 4.80 -15.53 3.65
N LEU A 67 5.35 -16.59 3.09
CA LEU A 67 6.62 -16.50 2.36
C LEU A 67 6.47 -15.63 1.09
N PHE A 68 5.31 -15.67 0.45
CA PHE A 68 5.05 -14.87 -0.73
C PHE A 68 5.05 -13.37 -0.44
N GLU A 69 4.54 -12.93 0.70
CA GLU A 69 4.63 -11.54 1.15
C GLU A 69 6.09 -11.07 1.21
N GLU A 70 7.00 -11.88 1.77
CA GLU A 70 8.44 -11.56 1.82
C GLU A 70 9.07 -11.57 0.42
N VAL A 71 8.70 -12.53 -0.42
CA VAL A 71 9.20 -12.60 -1.79
C VAL A 71 8.73 -11.39 -2.60
N GLN A 72 7.48 -10.98 -2.46
CA GLN A 72 6.99 -9.77 -3.12
C GLN A 72 7.78 -8.52 -2.71
N ARG A 73 8.07 -8.35 -1.44
CA ARG A 73 8.93 -7.24 -0.96
C ARG A 73 10.30 -7.23 -1.65
N SER A 74 10.91 -8.40 -1.79
CA SER A 74 12.23 -8.53 -2.45
C SER A 74 12.15 -8.38 -3.96
N TRP A 75 11.04 -8.80 -4.59
CA TRP A 75 10.85 -8.76 -6.04
C TRP A 75 10.85 -7.33 -6.58
N TYR A 76 10.22 -6.43 -5.87
CA TYR A 76 10.25 -5.00 -6.23
C TYR A 76 11.68 -4.42 -6.24
N GLY A 77 12.58 -4.93 -5.41
CA GLY A 77 13.99 -4.54 -5.46
C GLY A 77 14.68 -4.98 -6.76
N LEU A 78 14.31 -6.14 -7.31
CA LEU A 78 14.82 -6.62 -8.60
C LEU A 78 14.29 -5.77 -9.76
N ASP A 79 12.99 -5.45 -9.76
CA ASP A 79 12.40 -4.57 -10.78
C ASP A 79 13.07 -3.20 -10.79
N ARG A 80 13.43 -2.69 -9.62
CA ARG A 80 14.19 -1.44 -9.48
C ARG A 80 15.58 -1.50 -10.11
N ILE A 81 16.29 -2.63 -9.98
CA ILE A 81 17.57 -2.82 -10.65
C ILE A 81 17.42 -2.76 -12.17
N VAL A 82 16.36 -3.39 -12.71
CA VAL A 82 16.04 -3.37 -14.14
C VAL A 82 15.72 -1.94 -14.59
N SER A 83 14.83 -1.25 -13.89
CA SER A 83 14.47 0.14 -14.19
C SER A 83 15.66 1.09 -14.11
N ALA A 84 16.55 0.93 -13.13
CA ALA A 84 17.77 1.71 -13.01
C ALA A 84 18.71 1.45 -14.20
N ALA A 85 18.84 0.18 -14.63
CA ALA A 85 19.66 -0.16 -15.81
C ALA A 85 19.05 0.43 -17.10
N GLU A 86 17.73 0.45 -17.23
CA GLU A 86 17.03 1.09 -18.35
C GLU A 86 17.24 2.61 -18.36
N SER A 87 17.07 3.27 -17.21
CA SER A 87 17.33 4.71 -17.05
C SER A 87 18.77 5.08 -17.41
N LEU A 88 19.75 4.28 -16.98
CA LEU A 88 21.16 4.46 -17.34
C LEU A 88 21.41 4.29 -18.85
N ARG A 89 20.73 3.33 -19.49
CA ARG A 89 20.84 3.07 -20.93
C ARG A 89 20.24 4.19 -21.77
N GLU A 90 19.12 4.74 -21.33
CA GLU A 90 18.38 5.78 -22.05
C GLU A 90 18.89 7.20 -21.75
N PHE A 91 19.95 7.36 -20.92
CA PHE A 91 20.46 8.67 -20.47
C PHE A 91 19.36 9.58 -19.90
N ARG A 92 18.30 9.02 -19.33
CA ARG A 92 17.23 9.79 -18.66
C ARG A 92 17.82 10.38 -17.37
N GLN A 93 18.40 11.56 -17.48
CA GLN A 93 18.77 12.35 -16.32
C GLN A 93 17.48 12.98 -15.75
N GLY A 94 17.16 12.63 -14.49
CA GLY A 94 16.10 13.30 -13.74
C GLY A 94 14.76 12.56 -13.71
N GLU A 95 14.73 11.27 -13.43
CA GLU A 95 13.51 10.61 -13.00
C GLU A 95 13.39 10.69 -11.46
N LEU A 96 12.27 11.18 -10.95
CA LEU A 96 11.97 11.25 -9.53
C LEU A 96 10.73 10.43 -9.23
N SER A 97 10.87 9.44 -8.35
CA SER A 97 9.80 8.56 -7.93
C SER A 97 9.26 8.96 -6.55
N ILE A 98 7.96 9.22 -6.47
CA ILE A 98 7.26 9.68 -5.25
C ILE A 98 6.19 8.68 -4.88
N ALA A 99 6.30 8.05 -3.71
CA ALA A 99 5.21 7.31 -3.11
C ALA A 99 4.41 8.22 -2.16
N CYS A 100 3.08 8.13 -2.19
CA CYS A 100 2.26 8.99 -1.32
C CYS A 100 0.92 8.35 -0.99
N LEU A 101 0.28 8.81 0.08
CA LEU A 101 -1.12 8.47 0.31
C LEU A 101 -1.99 8.92 -0.89
N PRO A 102 -3.00 8.13 -1.29
CA PRO A 102 -3.84 8.44 -2.44
C PRO A 102 -4.46 9.83 -2.40
N VAL A 103 -4.84 10.31 -1.23
CA VAL A 103 -5.40 11.65 -1.03
C VAL A 103 -4.43 12.75 -1.50
N PHE A 104 -3.14 12.58 -1.31
CA PHE A 104 -2.14 13.58 -1.72
C PHE A 104 -1.96 13.63 -3.24
N SER A 105 -1.98 12.47 -3.90
CA SER A 105 -1.89 12.41 -5.36
C SER A 105 -3.09 13.05 -6.07
N GLN A 106 -4.26 13.04 -5.43
CA GLN A 106 -5.52 13.55 -5.98
C GLN A 106 -5.81 15.01 -5.60
N SER A 107 -5.16 15.54 -4.57
CA SER A 107 -5.44 16.86 -4.01
C SER A 107 -4.32 17.88 -4.31
N PHE A 108 -3.35 18.01 -3.43
CA PHE A 108 -2.39 19.11 -3.49
C PHE A 108 -1.15 18.83 -4.35
N LEU A 109 -0.72 17.57 -4.51
CA LEU A 109 0.48 17.24 -5.28
C LEU A 109 0.46 17.79 -6.72
N PRO A 110 -0.64 17.66 -7.48
CA PRO A 110 -0.68 18.21 -8.83
C PRO A 110 -0.39 19.72 -8.88
N GLN A 111 -0.91 20.49 -7.91
CA GLN A 111 -0.69 21.92 -7.81
C GLN A 111 0.75 22.25 -7.38
N LEU A 112 1.32 21.48 -6.46
CA LEU A 112 2.69 21.65 -5.98
C LEU A 112 3.72 21.33 -7.07
N LEU A 113 3.45 20.32 -7.88
CA LEU A 113 4.39 19.82 -8.90
C LEU A 113 4.36 20.64 -10.19
N GLN A 114 3.28 21.35 -10.48
CA GLN A 114 3.17 22.17 -11.69
C GLN A 114 4.31 23.21 -11.83
N PRO A 115 4.62 24.06 -10.82
CA PRO A 115 5.74 25.00 -10.91
C PRO A 115 7.11 24.30 -10.94
N PHE A 116 7.23 23.14 -10.31
CA PHE A 116 8.45 22.33 -10.35
C PHE A 116 8.73 21.83 -11.78
N LEU A 117 7.75 21.23 -12.44
CA LEU A 117 7.89 20.75 -13.82
C LEU A 117 8.10 21.87 -14.82
N ALA A 118 7.51 23.04 -14.59
CA ALA A 118 7.76 24.22 -15.41
C ALA A 118 9.22 24.72 -15.31
N ARG A 119 9.84 24.55 -14.14
CA ARG A 119 11.24 24.93 -13.91
C ARG A 119 12.24 23.87 -14.39
N TYR A 120 11.84 22.59 -14.36
CA TYR A 120 12.69 21.46 -14.71
C TYR A 120 12.00 20.57 -15.75
N PRO A 121 11.94 21.03 -17.02
CA PRO A 121 11.16 20.34 -18.06
C PRO A 121 11.71 18.97 -18.47
N ASP A 122 12.99 18.71 -18.18
CA ASP A 122 13.63 17.43 -18.50
C ASP A 122 13.49 16.38 -17.40
N VAL A 123 12.83 16.72 -16.27
CA VAL A 123 12.55 15.78 -15.17
C VAL A 123 11.23 15.05 -15.42
N SER A 124 11.26 13.75 -15.34
CA SER A 124 10.05 12.92 -15.29
C SER A 124 9.66 12.60 -13.85
N LEU A 125 8.37 12.58 -13.56
CA LEU A 125 7.84 12.23 -12.24
C LEU A 125 7.02 10.95 -12.35
N ASN A 126 7.31 10.01 -11.46
CA ASN A 126 6.51 8.82 -11.24
C ASN A 126 5.83 8.93 -9.86
N ILE A 127 4.51 9.09 -9.82
CA ILE A 127 3.75 9.22 -8.58
C ILE A 127 2.98 7.92 -8.36
N VAL A 128 3.27 7.24 -7.26
CA VAL A 128 2.66 5.96 -6.91
C VAL A 128 1.84 6.11 -5.63
N PRO A 129 0.49 6.14 -5.76
CA PRO A 129 -0.39 6.16 -4.61
C PRO A 129 -0.37 4.81 -3.88
N GLN A 130 -0.17 4.85 -2.57
CA GLN A 130 -0.17 3.67 -1.73
C GLN A 130 -0.65 4.01 -0.31
N GLU A 131 -1.47 3.12 0.26
CA GLU A 131 -1.93 3.24 1.65
C GLU A 131 -0.88 2.71 2.64
N SER A 132 -0.92 3.24 3.89
CA SER A 132 -0.17 2.69 5.02
C SER A 132 -0.76 1.32 5.45
N PRO A 133 0.05 0.39 5.96
CA PRO A 133 1.48 0.50 6.28
C PRO A 133 2.42 0.17 5.11
N LEU A 134 1.89 -0.23 3.95
CA LEU A 134 2.71 -0.66 2.81
C LEU A 134 3.52 0.50 2.21
N LEU A 135 3.01 1.73 2.30
CA LEU A 135 3.74 2.93 1.92
C LEU A 135 5.07 3.04 2.70
N GLU A 136 5.03 2.93 4.02
CA GLU A 136 6.20 3.01 4.89
C GLU A 136 7.18 1.83 4.66
N GLU A 137 6.65 0.65 4.37
CA GLU A 137 7.46 -0.50 3.96
C GLU A 137 8.22 -0.24 2.66
N TRP A 138 7.58 0.39 1.67
CA TRP A 138 8.21 0.75 0.42
C TRP A 138 9.29 1.82 0.59
N LEU A 139 9.06 2.79 1.46
CA LEU A 139 10.05 3.81 1.79
C LEU A 139 11.26 3.19 2.52
N SER A 140 11.02 2.31 3.49
CA SER A 140 12.09 1.56 4.18
C SER A 140 12.89 0.69 3.23
N ALA A 141 12.25 0.10 2.22
CA ALA A 141 12.89 -0.66 1.17
C ALA A 141 13.55 0.22 0.10
N GLN A 142 13.52 1.55 0.26
CA GLN A 142 14.08 2.52 -0.69
C GLN A 142 13.58 2.35 -2.13
N ARG A 143 12.29 2.00 -2.29
CA ARG A 143 11.68 1.81 -3.61
C ARG A 143 11.39 3.11 -4.33
N HIS A 144 11.28 4.19 -3.59
CA HIS A 144 10.97 5.52 -4.07
C HIS A 144 11.96 6.53 -3.49
N ASP A 145 12.19 7.61 -4.21
CA ASP A 145 13.14 8.65 -3.80
C ASP A 145 12.56 9.53 -2.71
N LEU A 146 11.23 9.75 -2.78
CA LEU A 146 10.48 10.54 -1.80
C LEU A 146 9.23 9.80 -1.36
N GLY A 147 8.80 10.08 -0.13
CA GLY A 147 7.53 9.63 0.43
C GLY A 147 6.74 10.78 1.04
N LEU A 148 5.41 10.79 0.83
CA LEU A 148 4.49 11.68 1.52
C LEU A 148 3.50 10.84 2.33
N THR A 149 3.60 10.95 3.64
CA THR A 149 2.86 10.12 4.60
C THR A 149 2.40 10.96 5.79
N GLU A 150 1.41 10.49 6.50
CA GLU A 150 0.91 11.08 7.76
C GLU A 150 1.53 10.43 9.00
N THR A 151 2.46 9.47 8.82
CA THR A 151 3.05 8.77 9.96
C THR A 151 3.92 9.69 10.82
N LEU A 152 3.81 9.50 12.13
CA LEU A 152 4.71 10.13 13.11
C LEU A 152 6.05 9.39 13.24
N HIS A 153 6.13 8.16 12.76
CA HIS A 153 7.33 7.34 12.80
C HIS A 153 8.16 7.53 11.54
N THR A 154 9.47 7.61 11.70
CA THR A 154 10.39 7.66 10.57
C THR A 154 10.64 6.23 10.09
N PRO A 155 10.29 5.87 8.84
CA PRO A 155 10.61 4.56 8.28
C PRO A 155 12.11 4.31 8.29
N ALA A 156 12.52 3.07 8.54
CA ALA A 156 13.95 2.71 8.62
C ALA A 156 14.69 3.09 7.32
N GLY A 157 15.90 3.65 7.44
CA GLY A 157 16.72 4.04 6.28
C GLY A 157 16.23 5.29 5.55
N THR A 158 15.29 6.05 6.12
CA THR A 158 14.79 7.31 5.56
C THR A 158 15.10 8.49 6.46
N GLU A 159 15.02 9.69 5.91
CA GLU A 159 15.03 10.96 6.65
C GLU A 159 13.63 11.58 6.57
N ARG A 160 13.12 12.08 7.68
CA ARG A 160 11.79 12.69 7.77
C ARG A 160 11.89 14.20 7.97
N THR A 161 11.15 14.92 7.14
CA THR A 161 10.93 16.36 7.31
C THR A 161 9.43 16.61 7.46
N GLU A 162 9.03 17.36 8.49
CA GLU A 162 7.65 17.80 8.63
C GLU A 162 7.35 18.85 7.55
N LEU A 163 6.35 18.58 6.74
CA LEU A 163 5.96 19.45 5.62
C LEU A 163 4.84 20.40 6.03
N LEU A 164 3.80 19.87 6.67
CA LEU A 164 2.61 20.59 7.09
C LEU A 164 2.10 20.00 8.41
N SER A 165 1.50 20.86 9.22
CA SER A 165 0.66 20.47 10.36
C SER A 165 -0.68 21.19 10.21
N LEU A 166 -1.77 20.44 10.15
CA LEU A 166 -3.10 20.95 9.91
C LEU A 166 -4.06 20.47 10.99
N ASP A 167 -5.05 21.32 11.30
CA ASP A 167 -6.14 20.93 12.18
C ASP A 167 -7.07 19.93 11.50
N GLU A 168 -7.64 19.04 12.29
CA GLU A 168 -8.64 18.10 11.83
C GLU A 168 -9.99 18.77 11.66
N VAL A 169 -10.72 18.37 10.62
CA VAL A 169 -12.05 18.87 10.36
C VAL A 169 -13.06 17.74 10.23
N CYS A 170 -14.26 17.97 10.73
CA CYS A 170 -15.38 17.06 10.53
C CYS A 170 -16.09 17.42 9.22
N VAL A 171 -16.27 16.46 8.33
CA VAL A 171 -17.05 16.62 7.11
C VAL A 171 -18.49 16.24 7.40
N LEU A 172 -19.40 17.18 7.16
CA LEU A 172 -20.83 17.03 7.42
C LEU A 172 -21.62 17.23 6.11
N PRO A 173 -22.77 16.54 5.92
CA PRO A 173 -23.64 16.83 4.80
C PRO A 173 -24.27 18.23 4.91
N PRO A 174 -24.64 18.85 3.78
CA PRO A 174 -25.33 20.13 3.79
C PRO A 174 -26.59 20.12 4.67
N GLY A 175 -26.71 21.11 5.53
CA GLY A 175 -27.89 21.24 6.42
C GLY A 175 -27.81 20.38 7.70
N HIS A 176 -26.69 19.71 7.95
CA HIS A 176 -26.53 18.95 9.18
C HIS A 176 -26.62 19.85 10.43
N PRO A 177 -27.33 19.47 11.50
CA PRO A 177 -27.48 20.30 12.70
C PRO A 177 -26.16 20.71 13.35
N LEU A 178 -25.15 19.86 13.30
CA LEU A 178 -23.82 20.16 13.85
C LEU A 178 -23.01 21.17 13.03
N ALA A 179 -23.41 21.47 11.79
CA ALA A 179 -22.72 22.43 10.93
C ALA A 179 -22.76 23.88 11.44
N VAL A 180 -23.70 24.20 12.36
CA VAL A 180 -23.77 25.53 12.99
C VAL A 180 -22.70 25.72 14.08
N LYS A 181 -22.10 24.65 14.57
CA LYS A 181 -21.04 24.71 15.57
C LYS A 181 -19.69 25.02 14.95
N LYS A 182 -18.94 25.93 15.52
CA LYS A 182 -17.57 26.25 15.09
C LYS A 182 -16.55 25.18 15.51
N VAL A 183 -16.80 24.56 16.66
CA VAL A 183 -15.95 23.50 17.22
C VAL A 183 -16.89 22.38 17.67
N LEU A 184 -16.55 21.17 17.25
CA LEU A 184 -17.23 19.94 17.68
C LEU A 184 -16.44 19.30 18.82
N THR A 185 -17.15 18.73 19.75
CA THR A 185 -16.60 17.93 20.85
C THR A 185 -16.96 16.47 20.65
N PRO A 186 -16.29 15.51 21.27
CA PRO A 186 -16.65 14.10 21.17
C PRO A 186 -18.13 13.82 21.51
N ASP A 187 -18.70 14.53 22.46
CA ASP A 187 -20.10 14.35 22.92
C ASP A 187 -21.12 14.67 21.81
N ASP A 188 -20.77 15.54 20.88
CA ASP A 188 -21.63 15.90 19.74
C ASP A 188 -21.90 14.72 18.79
N PHE A 189 -21.09 13.69 18.86
CA PHE A 189 -21.19 12.51 18.01
C PHE A 189 -22.00 11.37 18.66
N GLN A 190 -22.59 11.58 19.83
CA GLN A 190 -23.34 10.54 20.53
C GLN A 190 -24.57 10.09 19.73
N GLY A 191 -24.53 8.84 19.27
CA GLY A 191 -25.62 8.25 18.47
C GLY A 191 -25.64 8.65 17.00
N GLU A 192 -24.75 9.54 16.57
CA GLU A 192 -24.68 10.01 15.18
C GLU A 192 -24.22 8.88 14.22
N ASN A 193 -24.74 8.95 13.00
CA ASN A 193 -24.26 8.13 11.90
C ASN A 193 -22.82 8.55 11.54
N TYR A 194 -21.92 7.57 11.40
CA TYR A 194 -20.51 7.83 11.23
C TYR A 194 -19.96 7.02 10.07
N ILE A 195 -19.19 7.69 9.20
CA ILE A 195 -18.42 7.09 8.12
C ILE A 195 -16.94 7.25 8.47
N SER A 196 -16.17 6.19 8.36
CA SER A 196 -14.78 6.20 8.81
C SER A 196 -13.85 5.40 7.94
N LEU A 197 -12.57 5.61 8.17
CA LEU A 197 -11.52 4.73 7.71
C LEU A 197 -11.62 3.34 8.37
N SER A 198 -10.92 2.37 7.83
CA SER A 198 -10.92 1.00 8.35
C SER A 198 -10.32 0.92 9.75
N ARG A 199 -10.65 -0.14 10.50
CA ARG A 199 -10.13 -0.36 11.87
C ARG A 199 -8.62 -0.56 11.95
N THR A 200 -7.97 -0.88 10.84
CA THR A 200 -6.52 -1.06 10.77
C THR A 200 -5.77 0.25 10.54
N ASP A 201 -6.50 1.33 10.23
CA ASP A 201 -5.95 2.65 10.04
C ASP A 201 -5.54 3.29 11.38
N SER A 202 -4.33 3.83 11.46
CA SER A 202 -3.77 4.39 12.69
C SER A 202 -4.52 5.63 13.18
N TYR A 203 -4.95 6.48 12.24
CA TYR A 203 -5.75 7.66 12.55
C TYR A 203 -7.14 7.29 13.10
N ARG A 204 -7.77 6.29 12.47
CA ARG A 204 -9.03 5.75 12.97
C ARG A 204 -8.88 5.21 14.40
N GLN A 205 -7.78 4.55 14.72
CA GLN A 205 -7.52 4.03 16.08
C GLN A 205 -7.41 5.15 17.11
N LEU A 206 -6.75 6.26 16.77
CA LEU A 206 -6.68 7.44 17.62
C LEU A 206 -8.07 8.04 17.90
N LEU A 207 -8.90 8.17 16.87
CA LEU A 207 -10.28 8.63 17.03
C LEU A 207 -11.12 7.67 17.87
N ASP A 208 -10.99 6.36 17.67
CA ASP A 208 -11.72 5.37 18.47
C ASP A 208 -11.33 5.42 19.94
N GLN A 209 -10.05 5.66 20.24
CA GLN A 209 -9.58 5.88 21.60
C GLN A 209 -10.21 7.14 22.21
N LEU A 210 -10.17 8.27 21.50
CA LEU A 210 -10.77 9.54 21.95
C LEU A 210 -12.25 9.37 22.30
N PHE A 211 -13.03 8.74 21.41
CA PHE A 211 -14.46 8.51 21.67
C PHE A 211 -14.72 7.51 22.81
N THR A 212 -13.82 6.55 23.00
CA THR A 212 -13.91 5.59 24.11
C THR A 212 -13.64 6.29 25.45
N GLU A 213 -12.64 7.14 25.53
CA GLU A 213 -12.32 7.93 26.72
C GLU A 213 -13.48 8.85 27.14
N HIS A 214 -14.21 9.39 26.16
CA HIS A 214 -15.41 10.21 26.41
C HIS A 214 -16.71 9.39 26.51
N GLN A 215 -16.65 8.07 26.46
CA GLN A 215 -17.80 7.15 26.52
C GLN A 215 -18.87 7.40 25.43
N VAL A 216 -18.45 7.98 24.29
CA VAL A 216 -19.31 8.30 23.15
C VAL A 216 -19.48 7.10 22.24
N LYS A 217 -20.73 6.77 21.92
CA LYS A 217 -21.10 5.70 20.99
C LYS A 217 -21.59 6.29 19.67
N ARG A 218 -20.84 6.07 18.61
CA ARG A 218 -21.19 6.43 17.23
C ARG A 218 -21.85 5.24 16.54
N ARG A 219 -22.74 5.49 15.61
CA ARG A 219 -23.34 4.47 14.75
C ARG A 219 -22.51 4.34 13.48
N MET A 220 -21.60 3.38 13.42
CA MET A 220 -20.80 3.13 12.24
C MET A 220 -21.66 2.59 11.10
N ILE A 221 -21.82 3.35 10.02
CA ILE A 221 -22.64 2.97 8.85
C ILE A 221 -21.81 2.54 7.65
N VAL A 222 -20.59 3.11 7.47
CA VAL A 222 -19.66 2.75 6.40
C VAL A 222 -18.23 2.76 6.93
N GLU A 223 -17.46 1.78 6.52
CA GLU A 223 -16.00 1.74 6.69
C GLU A 223 -15.34 1.58 5.32
N THR A 224 -14.29 2.34 5.04
CA THR A 224 -13.52 2.28 3.80
C THR A 224 -12.03 2.50 4.08
N HIS A 225 -11.16 2.11 3.15
CA HIS A 225 -9.71 2.31 3.27
C HIS A 225 -9.23 3.63 2.65
N ASN A 226 -10.13 4.41 2.04
CA ASN A 226 -9.76 5.61 1.28
C ASN A 226 -10.42 6.86 1.85
N ALA A 227 -9.62 7.85 2.28
CA ALA A 227 -10.10 9.10 2.87
C ALA A 227 -10.98 9.93 1.91
N ALA A 228 -10.67 9.95 0.61
CA ALA A 228 -11.50 10.64 -0.38
C ALA A 228 -12.90 10.00 -0.47
N SER A 229 -12.98 8.67 -0.37
CA SER A 229 -14.26 7.96 -0.31
C SER A 229 -15.04 8.27 0.96
N VAL A 230 -14.38 8.38 2.12
CA VAL A 230 -15.01 8.83 3.38
C VAL A 230 -15.65 10.20 3.18
N CYS A 231 -14.90 11.17 2.66
CA CYS A 231 -15.40 12.52 2.43
C CYS A 231 -16.58 12.56 1.44
N ALA A 232 -16.46 11.86 0.30
CA ALA A 232 -17.51 11.80 -0.71
C ALA A 232 -18.81 11.18 -0.17
N MET A 233 -18.71 10.10 0.61
CA MET A 233 -19.84 9.45 1.23
C MET A 233 -20.46 10.31 2.35
N ALA A 234 -19.64 10.97 3.19
CA ALA A 234 -20.12 11.85 4.24
C ALA A 234 -21.02 12.98 3.69
N VAL A 235 -20.65 13.55 2.54
CA VAL A 235 -21.45 14.59 1.88
C VAL A 235 -22.72 14.04 1.21
N SER A 236 -22.66 12.78 0.71
CA SER A 236 -23.75 12.18 -0.08
C SER A 236 -24.82 11.50 0.76
N TYR A 237 -24.52 11.04 1.97
CA TYR A 237 -25.43 10.36 2.87
C TYR A 237 -26.27 11.37 3.68
N THR A 238 -27.18 12.06 3.00
CA THR A 238 -28.09 13.05 3.59
C THR A 238 -29.41 12.47 4.07
N HIS A 239 -29.59 11.15 4.03
CA HIS A 239 -30.90 10.53 4.39
C HIS A 239 -30.73 9.32 5.32
#